data_4432bdb5fcecd381394f0b2fe3465cba
#
_entry.id   4432bdb5fcecd381394f0b2fe3465cba
#
_cell.length_a   1.000
_cell.length_b   1.000
_cell.length_c   1.000
_cell.angle_alpha   90.00
_cell.angle_beta   90.00
_cell.angle_gamma   90.00
#
_symmetry.space_group_name_H-M   'P 1'
#
loop_
_entity.id
_entity.type
_entity.pdbx_description
1 polymer ?
#
loop_
_entity_poly.entity_id
_entity_poly.type
_entity_poly.pdbx_seq_one_letter_code
_entity_poly.pdbx_strand_id
1 'polypeptide(L)'
;PQGNYDNNFNNQYIDVPKVCAAKLIDAVFPQLYWSTKAKKDYYTPRLDWWASNVSKVPFMVGHSLSGFQENSTGYESADELTTQFNLAGRKANCYGHVFYNTSTLSKNPKSVQTVISNSFKTKALIPHLGGTGVDASPSAPANVVVSGGTLNWDKVDGAAYYAVYKSNGDKQKATLLDTVTELSY
;
A
#
# COMPACT_ATOMS: atom_id res chain seq x y z
N PRO A 1 6.01 -13.96 17.48
CA PRO A 1 5.87 -12.77 16.63
C PRO A 1 7.20 -12.12 16.27
N GLN A 2 8.25 -12.32 17.09
CA GLN A 2 9.55 -11.69 16.92
C GLN A 2 10.43 -12.34 15.84
N GLY A 3 10.08 -13.54 15.34
CA GLY A 3 10.98 -14.36 14.51
C GLY A 3 11.58 -13.64 13.29
N ASN A 4 10.83 -12.76 12.61
CA ASN A 4 11.39 -12.03 11.46
C ASN A 4 12.31 -10.89 11.88
N TYR A 5 11.97 -10.18 12.97
CA TYR A 5 12.83 -9.16 13.54
C TYR A 5 14.13 -9.76 14.07
N ASP A 6 14.02 -10.85 14.84
CA ASP A 6 15.19 -11.55 15.39
C ASP A 6 16.11 -12.02 14.26
N ASN A 7 15.55 -12.51 13.15
CA ASN A 7 16.36 -12.89 11.99
C ASN A 7 17.06 -11.68 11.34
N ASN A 8 16.34 -10.57 11.13
CA ASN A 8 16.94 -9.38 10.55
C ASN A 8 17.99 -8.78 11.47
N PHE A 9 17.71 -8.69 12.77
CA PHE A 9 18.62 -8.09 13.75
C PHE A 9 19.85 -8.97 14.00
N ASN A 10 19.65 -10.27 14.30
CA ASN A 10 20.73 -11.15 14.74
C ASN A 10 21.51 -11.77 13.58
N ASN A 11 20.86 -12.03 12.43
CA ASN A 11 21.48 -12.76 11.31
C ASN A 11 21.82 -11.83 10.12
N GLN A 12 21.10 -10.73 9.96
CA GLN A 12 21.33 -9.77 8.88
C GLN A 12 21.88 -8.43 9.38
N TYR A 13 22.04 -8.30 10.71
CA TYR A 13 22.64 -7.15 11.38
C TYR A 13 21.96 -5.82 11.05
N ILE A 14 20.64 -5.82 10.86
CA ILE A 14 19.85 -4.62 10.61
C ILE A 14 18.69 -4.49 11.61
N ASP A 15 18.65 -3.37 12.32
CA ASP A 15 17.52 -2.94 13.15
C ASP A 15 16.54 -2.15 12.31
N VAL A 16 15.65 -2.83 11.58
CA VAL A 16 14.71 -2.18 10.66
C VAL A 16 13.82 -1.15 11.35
N PRO A 17 13.20 -1.41 12.52
CA PRO A 17 12.44 -0.38 13.24
C PRO A 17 13.24 0.90 13.53
N LYS A 18 14.48 0.76 13.95
CA LYS A 18 15.37 1.90 14.23
C LYS A 18 15.73 2.66 12.96
N VAL A 19 16.02 1.95 11.88
CA VAL A 19 16.31 2.55 10.55
C VAL A 19 15.09 3.32 10.05
N CYS A 20 13.87 2.77 10.19
CA CYS A 20 12.61 3.45 9.85
C CYS A 20 12.39 4.69 10.72
N ALA A 21 12.55 4.57 12.04
CA ALA A 21 12.36 5.67 12.97
C ALA A 21 13.34 6.83 12.73
N ALA A 22 14.55 6.51 12.27
CA ALA A 22 15.58 7.47 11.91
C ALA A 22 15.42 8.04 10.47
N LYS A 23 14.40 7.59 9.69
CA LYS A 23 14.17 7.97 8.29
C LYS A 23 15.40 7.74 7.39
N LEU A 24 16.15 6.67 7.61
CA LEU A 24 17.31 6.30 6.78
C LEU A 24 16.89 5.52 5.51
N ILE A 25 15.63 5.17 5.41
CA ILE A 25 14.99 4.56 4.25
C ILE A 25 13.64 5.24 4.01
N ASP A 26 13.14 5.16 2.79
CA ASP A 26 11.91 5.84 2.37
C ASP A 26 10.65 4.98 2.60
N ALA A 27 10.79 3.67 2.57
CA ALA A 27 9.72 2.73 2.81
C ALA A 27 10.26 1.36 3.20
N VAL A 28 9.41 0.48 3.77
CA VAL A 28 9.76 -0.90 4.07
C VAL A 28 8.70 -1.86 3.55
N PHE A 29 9.16 -3.00 3.03
CA PHE A 29 8.33 -4.02 2.38
C PHE A 29 8.56 -5.38 3.03
N PRO A 30 7.97 -5.65 4.21
CA PRO A 30 8.15 -6.94 4.88
C PRO A 30 7.53 -8.07 4.04
N GLN A 31 8.31 -9.13 3.83
CA GLN A 31 7.89 -10.34 3.12
C GLN A 31 7.04 -11.21 4.06
N LEU A 32 5.73 -11.03 4.04
CA LEU A 32 4.80 -11.82 4.84
C LEU A 32 4.28 -13.03 4.05
N TYR A 33 5.18 -13.96 3.74
CA TYR A 33 4.95 -15.10 2.84
C TYR A 33 4.35 -16.31 3.56
N TRP A 34 3.48 -16.08 4.54
CA TRP A 34 2.74 -17.12 5.25
C TRP A 34 1.26 -16.98 5.00
N SER A 35 0.55 -18.11 4.98
CA SER A 35 -0.90 -18.12 4.97
C SER A 35 -1.48 -17.86 6.36
N THR A 36 -2.68 -17.26 6.40
CA THR A 36 -3.50 -17.16 7.61
C THR A 36 -4.14 -18.51 7.98
N LYS A 37 -4.19 -19.48 7.05
CA LYS A 37 -4.85 -20.78 7.17
C LYS A 37 -3.92 -21.97 7.34
N ALA A 38 -2.63 -21.76 7.55
CA ALA A 38 -1.69 -22.82 7.90
C ALA A 38 -2.05 -23.42 9.28
N LYS A 39 -1.40 -24.54 9.67
CA LYS A 39 -1.60 -25.18 11.00
C LYS A 39 -1.55 -24.16 12.15
N LYS A 40 -0.82 -23.09 11.97
CA LYS A 40 -0.76 -21.93 12.85
C LYS A 40 -0.78 -20.68 11.98
N ASP A 41 -1.59 -19.69 12.35
CA ASP A 41 -1.53 -18.38 11.71
C ASP A 41 -0.20 -17.69 12.04
N TYR A 42 0.68 -17.66 11.07
CA TYR A 42 1.95 -16.94 11.15
C TYR A 42 1.89 -15.56 10.49
N TYR A 43 0.88 -15.30 9.67
CA TYR A 43 0.71 -14.04 8.95
C TYR A 43 0.27 -12.91 9.89
N THR A 44 -0.85 -13.09 10.58
CA THR A 44 -1.47 -12.03 11.40
C THR A 44 -0.55 -11.51 12.50
N PRO A 45 0.13 -12.35 13.31
CA PRO A 45 1.03 -11.85 14.35
C PRO A 45 2.22 -11.07 13.79
N ARG A 46 2.69 -11.42 12.59
CA ARG A 46 3.79 -10.70 11.93
C ARG A 46 3.33 -9.36 11.37
N LEU A 47 2.16 -9.34 10.73
CA LEU A 47 1.52 -8.10 10.28
C LEU A 47 1.34 -7.13 11.45
N ASP A 48 0.82 -7.62 12.57
CA ASP A 48 0.60 -6.83 13.78
C ASP A 48 1.91 -6.28 14.34
N TRP A 49 2.94 -7.12 14.34
CA TRP A 49 4.26 -6.70 14.80
C TRP A 49 4.84 -5.58 13.90
N TRP A 50 4.79 -5.74 12.58
CA TRP A 50 5.27 -4.73 11.65
C TRP A 50 4.48 -3.43 11.77
N ALA A 51 3.16 -3.50 11.84
CA ALA A 51 2.30 -2.34 12.02
C ALA A 51 2.58 -1.57 13.32
N SER A 52 2.98 -2.28 14.38
CA SER A 52 3.28 -1.68 15.69
C SER A 52 4.71 -1.14 15.82
N ASN A 53 5.65 -1.62 15.01
CA ASN A 53 7.07 -1.30 15.18
C ASN A 53 7.65 -0.44 14.04
N VAL A 54 6.96 -0.34 12.89
CA VAL A 54 7.36 0.57 11.81
C VAL A 54 6.71 1.92 12.04
N SER A 55 7.53 2.96 12.09
CA SER A 55 7.10 4.34 12.24
C SER A 55 7.89 5.27 11.33
N LYS A 56 7.37 6.46 11.07
CA LYS A 56 7.99 7.53 10.29
C LYS A 56 8.15 7.29 8.79
N VAL A 57 8.00 6.05 8.33
CA VAL A 57 8.02 5.68 6.91
C VAL A 57 6.84 4.78 6.59
N PRO A 58 6.33 4.78 5.35
CA PRO A 58 5.29 3.84 4.92
C PRO A 58 5.78 2.41 4.98
N PHE A 59 4.89 1.47 5.35
CA PHE A 59 5.15 0.07 5.06
C PHE A 59 4.09 -0.51 4.11
N MET A 60 4.50 -1.47 3.30
CA MET A 60 3.65 -2.18 2.36
C MET A 60 3.88 -3.66 2.50
N VAL A 61 2.83 -4.45 2.48
CA VAL A 61 2.93 -5.90 2.70
C VAL A 61 3.38 -6.61 1.44
N GLY A 62 4.47 -7.38 1.54
CA GLY A 62 4.89 -8.33 0.51
C GLY A 62 4.11 -9.65 0.61
N HIS A 63 3.47 -10.05 -0.49
CA HIS A 63 2.71 -11.29 -0.62
C HIS A 63 3.42 -12.29 -1.51
N SER A 64 3.44 -13.57 -1.12
CA SER A 64 3.90 -14.66 -1.98
C SER A 64 2.76 -15.10 -2.90
N LEU A 65 3.01 -15.08 -4.20
CA LEU A 65 2.14 -15.73 -5.18
C LEU A 65 2.57 -17.19 -5.46
N SER A 66 3.79 -17.55 -5.11
CA SER A 66 4.32 -18.91 -5.29
C SER A 66 3.51 -19.95 -4.52
N GLY A 67 3.03 -19.61 -3.32
CA GLY A 67 2.22 -20.51 -2.52
C GLY A 67 0.96 -21.02 -3.25
N PHE A 68 0.32 -20.15 -4.06
CA PHE A 68 -0.83 -20.52 -4.88
C PHE A 68 -0.45 -21.45 -6.04
N GLN A 69 0.73 -21.26 -6.64
CA GLN A 69 1.24 -22.12 -7.70
C GLN A 69 1.63 -23.50 -7.18
N GLU A 70 2.24 -23.54 -6.01
CA GLU A 70 2.78 -24.75 -5.38
C GLU A 70 1.72 -25.53 -4.59
N ASN A 71 0.50 -25.03 -4.49
CA ASN A 71 -0.55 -25.60 -3.64
C ASN A 71 -0.12 -25.70 -2.17
N SER A 72 0.63 -24.74 -1.69
CA SER A 72 1.08 -24.72 -0.30
C SER A 72 -0.10 -24.60 0.66
N THR A 73 0.03 -25.18 1.85
CA THR A 73 -1.04 -25.20 2.85
C THR A 73 -1.56 -23.80 3.15
N GLY A 74 -2.87 -23.59 2.96
CA GLY A 74 -3.57 -22.34 3.14
C GLY A 74 -3.57 -21.44 1.90
N TYR A 75 -3.00 -21.90 0.77
CA TYR A 75 -3.03 -21.21 -0.53
C TYR A 75 -3.85 -21.96 -1.59
N GLU A 76 -4.78 -22.82 -1.15
CA GLU A 76 -5.64 -23.61 -2.03
C GLU A 76 -6.65 -22.75 -2.81
N SER A 77 -6.98 -21.56 -2.30
CA SER A 77 -7.87 -20.56 -2.93
C SER A 77 -7.26 -19.16 -2.89
N ALA A 78 -7.51 -18.37 -3.93
CA ALA A 78 -7.14 -16.95 -3.97
C ALA A 78 -7.87 -16.09 -2.91
N ASP A 79 -8.89 -16.61 -2.22
CA ASP A 79 -9.55 -15.95 -1.08
C ASP A 79 -8.58 -15.65 0.06
N GLU A 80 -7.47 -16.38 0.13
CA GLU A 80 -6.40 -16.08 1.07
C GLU A 80 -5.83 -14.67 0.84
N LEU A 81 -5.63 -14.24 -0.41
CA LEU A 81 -5.22 -12.86 -0.71
C LEU A 81 -6.26 -11.85 -0.24
N THR A 82 -7.55 -12.10 -0.47
CA THR A 82 -8.62 -11.22 0.03
C THR A 82 -8.56 -11.09 1.55
N THR A 83 -8.32 -12.20 2.25
CA THR A 83 -8.17 -12.21 3.71
C THR A 83 -6.96 -11.37 4.13
N GLN A 84 -5.81 -11.55 3.48
CA GLN A 84 -4.59 -10.79 3.76
C GLN A 84 -4.77 -9.29 3.48
N PHE A 85 -5.42 -8.91 2.37
CA PHE A 85 -5.73 -7.51 2.05
C PHE A 85 -6.62 -6.86 3.12
N ASN A 86 -7.67 -7.56 3.54
CA ASN A 86 -8.57 -7.07 4.59
C ASN A 86 -7.85 -6.88 5.94
N LEU A 87 -6.93 -7.78 6.29
CA LEU A 87 -6.14 -7.66 7.52
C LEU A 87 -5.16 -6.48 7.43
N ALA A 88 -4.45 -6.35 6.31
CA ALA A 88 -3.52 -5.24 6.08
C ALA A 88 -4.24 -3.89 6.02
N GLY A 89 -5.39 -3.81 5.37
CA GLY A 89 -6.21 -2.59 5.26
C GLY A 89 -6.75 -2.06 6.60
N ARG A 90 -6.72 -2.88 7.66
CA ARG A 90 -7.05 -2.43 9.03
C ARG A 90 -5.87 -1.77 9.75
N LYS A 91 -4.69 -1.75 9.15
CA LYS A 91 -3.48 -1.14 9.72
C LYS A 91 -3.30 0.26 9.18
N ALA A 92 -3.44 1.26 10.03
CA ALA A 92 -3.43 2.68 9.64
C ALA A 92 -2.14 3.12 8.92
N ASN A 93 -1.03 2.42 9.15
CA ASN A 93 0.27 2.71 8.55
C ASN A 93 0.67 1.71 7.44
N CYS A 94 -0.25 0.84 7.00
CA CYS A 94 -0.06 -0.01 5.82
C CYS A 94 -0.62 0.71 4.59
N TYR A 95 0.25 1.05 3.65
CA TYR A 95 -0.09 1.89 2.51
C TYR A 95 -0.23 1.12 1.19
N GLY A 96 -0.02 -0.19 1.20
CA GLY A 96 -0.16 -0.96 -0.02
C GLY A 96 0.38 -2.39 0.04
N HIS A 97 0.51 -2.97 -1.13
CA HIS A 97 0.83 -4.38 -1.33
C HIS A 97 1.88 -4.55 -2.43
N VAL A 98 2.77 -5.50 -2.24
CA VAL A 98 3.78 -5.91 -3.22
C VAL A 98 3.63 -7.40 -3.48
N PHE A 99 3.68 -7.82 -4.73
CA PHE A 99 3.46 -9.22 -5.13
C PHE A 99 4.75 -9.86 -5.65
N TYR A 100 5.19 -10.91 -5.00
CA TYR A 100 6.31 -11.71 -5.45
C TYR A 100 5.77 -12.96 -6.14
N ASN A 101 5.91 -13.08 -7.44
CA ASN A 101 6.56 -12.21 -8.39
C ASN A 101 5.75 -12.08 -9.69
N THR A 102 6.23 -11.27 -10.65
CA THR A 102 5.57 -11.05 -11.95
C THR A 102 5.43 -12.34 -12.75
N SER A 103 6.44 -13.22 -12.76
CA SER A 103 6.37 -14.50 -13.46
C SER A 103 5.24 -15.39 -12.93
N THR A 104 5.06 -15.45 -11.61
CA THR A 104 3.96 -16.21 -11.01
C THR A 104 2.62 -15.49 -11.25
N LEU A 105 2.59 -14.17 -11.17
CA LEU A 105 1.40 -13.38 -11.48
C LEU A 105 0.90 -13.66 -12.91
N SER A 106 1.81 -13.70 -13.89
CA SER A 106 1.47 -13.97 -15.29
C SER A 106 0.88 -15.35 -15.51
N LYS A 107 1.27 -16.35 -14.72
CA LYS A 107 0.68 -17.69 -14.75
C LYS A 107 -0.73 -17.77 -14.13
N ASN A 108 -1.10 -16.75 -13.39
CA ASN A 108 -2.42 -16.60 -12.77
C ASN A 108 -2.90 -17.83 -11.95
N PRO A 109 -2.08 -18.41 -11.05
CA PRO A 109 -2.50 -19.58 -10.29
C PRO A 109 -3.72 -19.23 -9.43
N LYS A 110 -4.70 -20.14 -9.36
CA LYS A 110 -5.94 -19.96 -8.59
C LYS A 110 -6.71 -18.67 -8.93
N SER A 111 -6.48 -18.06 -10.09
CA SER A 111 -7.11 -16.78 -10.50
C SER A 111 -6.74 -15.58 -9.60
N VAL A 112 -5.51 -15.53 -9.08
CA VAL A 112 -5.02 -14.42 -8.23
C VAL A 112 -5.14 -13.06 -8.90
N GLN A 113 -4.99 -12.98 -10.25
CA GLN A 113 -5.16 -11.73 -11.00
C GLN A 113 -6.57 -11.15 -10.83
N THR A 114 -7.60 -12.02 -10.84
CA THR A 114 -8.99 -11.59 -10.64
C THR A 114 -9.20 -11.01 -9.25
N VAL A 115 -8.65 -11.63 -8.21
CA VAL A 115 -8.72 -11.12 -6.84
C VAL A 115 -8.01 -9.76 -6.74
N ILE A 116 -6.80 -9.64 -7.28
CA ILE A 116 -6.04 -8.39 -7.28
C ILE A 116 -6.80 -7.29 -8.01
N SER A 117 -7.26 -7.56 -9.24
CA SER A 117 -8.01 -6.58 -10.04
C SER A 117 -9.30 -6.13 -9.36
N ASN A 118 -10.01 -7.06 -8.70
CA ASN A 118 -11.24 -6.74 -7.99
C ASN A 118 -11.00 -5.92 -6.72
N SER A 119 -9.87 -6.14 -6.05
CA SER A 119 -9.52 -5.44 -4.82
C SER A 119 -9.01 -4.02 -5.06
N PHE A 120 -8.41 -3.76 -6.23
CA PHE A 120 -7.76 -2.47 -6.56
C PHE A 120 -8.40 -1.78 -7.77
N LYS A 121 -9.74 -1.79 -7.85
CA LYS A 121 -10.49 -1.13 -8.94
C LYS A 121 -10.44 0.40 -8.87
N THR A 122 -10.29 0.95 -7.68
CA THR A 122 -10.29 2.39 -7.44
C THR A 122 -8.86 2.90 -7.39
N LYS A 123 -8.59 4.01 -8.08
CA LYS A 123 -7.30 4.71 -7.98
C LYS A 123 -7.05 5.14 -6.53
N ALA A 124 -5.80 5.11 -6.09
CA ALA A 124 -5.36 5.61 -4.80
C ALA A 124 -4.09 6.45 -5.00
N LEU A 125 -3.91 7.44 -4.15
CA LEU A 125 -2.65 8.19 -4.11
C LEU A 125 -1.52 7.26 -3.65
N ILE A 126 -0.38 7.37 -4.32
CA ILE A 126 0.85 6.76 -3.84
C ILE A 126 1.24 7.48 -2.55
N PRO A 127 1.57 6.77 -1.45
CA PRO A 127 2.04 7.41 -0.24
C PRO A 127 3.33 8.19 -0.54
N HIS A 128 3.53 9.29 0.19
CA HIS A 128 4.79 10.03 0.10
C HIS A 128 5.93 9.09 0.54
N LEU A 129 6.70 8.67 -0.41
CA LEU A 129 7.94 7.93 -0.19
C LEU A 129 9.00 9.01 0.03
N GLY A 130 9.58 9.03 1.20
CA GLY A 130 10.53 10.02 1.73
C GLY A 130 11.45 10.65 0.69
N GLY A 131 12.34 11.39 1.03
CA GLY A 131 13.20 12.15 0.14
C GLY A 131 13.30 13.58 0.61
N THR A 132 14.30 14.26 0.15
CA THR A 132 14.66 15.62 0.51
C THR A 132 13.72 16.68 -0.10
N GLY A 133 12.58 16.27 -0.58
CA GLY A 133 11.63 17.14 -1.26
C GLY A 133 10.47 17.53 -0.35
N VAL A 134 10.54 18.73 0.13
CA VAL A 134 9.39 19.57 0.46
C VAL A 134 8.34 18.95 1.38
N ASP A 135 8.52 19.09 2.69
CA ASP A 135 7.44 19.06 3.70
C ASP A 135 6.47 20.26 3.53
N ALA A 136 6.34 20.79 2.31
CA ALA A 136 5.38 21.83 2.04
C ALA A 136 4.01 21.18 1.88
N SER A 137 3.13 21.45 2.82
CA SER A 137 1.70 21.27 2.59
C SER A 137 1.24 22.43 1.71
N PRO A 138 1.08 22.25 0.39
CA PRO A 138 0.63 23.32 -0.47
C PRO A 138 -0.77 23.77 -0.02
N SER A 139 -1.09 25.06 -0.21
CA SER A 139 -2.43 25.57 0.04
C SER A 139 -3.46 24.89 -0.87
N ALA A 140 -4.72 24.93 -0.48
CA ALA A 140 -5.79 24.49 -1.38
C ALA A 140 -5.82 25.39 -2.62
N PRO A 141 -6.11 24.84 -3.82
CA PRO A 141 -6.31 25.65 -5.03
C PRO A 141 -7.42 26.70 -4.82
N ALA A 142 -7.18 27.92 -5.33
CA ALA A 142 -8.20 28.97 -5.38
C ALA A 142 -8.99 28.88 -6.71
N ASN A 143 -10.11 29.60 -6.78
CA ASN A 143 -10.95 29.77 -7.97
C ASN A 143 -11.33 28.44 -8.64
N VAL A 144 -11.65 27.43 -7.83
CA VAL A 144 -12.09 26.13 -8.33
C VAL A 144 -13.50 26.28 -8.91
N VAL A 145 -13.62 26.20 -10.23
CA VAL A 145 -14.87 26.41 -10.97
C VAL A 145 -15.10 25.34 -12.02
N VAL A 146 -16.37 25.02 -12.28
CA VAL A 146 -16.78 24.17 -13.41
C VAL A 146 -17.32 25.08 -14.53
N SER A 147 -16.73 25.01 -15.71
CA SER A 147 -17.16 25.75 -16.89
C SER A 147 -17.11 24.85 -18.12
N GLY A 148 -18.21 24.79 -18.85
CA GLY A 148 -18.31 23.97 -20.06
C GLY A 148 -18.07 22.46 -19.83
N GLY A 149 -18.33 21.97 -18.62
CA GLY A 149 -18.07 20.57 -18.26
C GLY A 149 -16.64 20.28 -17.80
N THR A 150 -15.78 21.27 -17.77
CA THR A 150 -14.38 21.19 -17.32
C THR A 150 -14.22 21.83 -15.95
N LEU A 151 -13.56 21.15 -15.05
CA LEU A 151 -13.14 21.69 -13.74
C LEU A 151 -11.83 22.46 -13.92
N ASN A 152 -11.76 23.71 -13.46
CA ASN A 152 -10.58 24.57 -13.56
C ASN A 152 -10.22 25.13 -12.17
N TRP A 153 -8.95 25.44 -11.97
CA TRP A 153 -8.44 26.05 -10.72
C TRP A 153 -7.17 26.86 -10.97
N ASP A 154 -6.81 27.68 -10.00
CA ASP A 154 -5.56 28.44 -10.04
C ASP A 154 -4.36 27.55 -9.67
N LYS A 155 -3.20 27.92 -10.23
CA LYS A 155 -1.92 27.31 -9.89
C LYS A 155 -1.59 27.49 -8.41
N VAL A 156 -1.11 26.45 -7.79
CA VAL A 156 -0.55 26.46 -6.43
C VAL A 156 0.96 26.28 -6.50
N ASP A 157 1.69 27.23 -5.94
CA ASP A 157 3.14 27.16 -5.89
C ASP A 157 3.60 25.97 -5.03
N GLY A 158 4.57 25.22 -5.55
CA GLY A 158 5.07 24.02 -4.90
C GLY A 158 4.20 22.77 -5.09
N ALA A 159 3.02 22.85 -5.72
CA ALA A 159 2.25 21.66 -6.06
C ALA A 159 2.93 20.88 -7.19
N ALA A 160 3.21 19.61 -6.96
CA ALA A 160 3.75 18.71 -7.99
C ALA A 160 2.66 18.15 -8.90
N TYR A 161 1.46 17.98 -8.35
CA TYR A 161 0.27 17.51 -9.07
C TYR A 161 -1.00 17.88 -8.27
N TYR A 162 -2.15 17.76 -8.91
CA TYR A 162 -3.47 17.93 -8.30
C TYR A 162 -4.22 16.62 -8.29
N ALA A 163 -4.79 16.27 -7.15
CA ALA A 163 -5.63 15.08 -7.01
C ALA A 163 -7.11 15.48 -7.15
N VAL A 164 -7.78 14.93 -8.13
CA VAL A 164 -9.19 15.23 -8.43
C VAL A 164 -10.07 14.15 -7.82
N TYR A 165 -11.02 14.55 -6.99
CA TYR A 165 -11.95 13.65 -6.31
C TYR A 165 -13.39 13.92 -6.70
N LYS A 166 -14.17 12.85 -6.81
CA LYS A 166 -15.64 12.93 -6.89
C LYS A 166 -16.25 12.59 -5.54
N SER A 167 -17.14 13.46 -5.05
CA SER A 167 -17.89 13.24 -3.82
C SER A 167 -19.38 13.52 -4.05
N ASN A 168 -20.23 12.79 -3.37
CA ASN A 168 -21.68 13.02 -3.32
C ASN A 168 -22.07 13.84 -2.07
N GLY A 169 -21.21 14.78 -1.65
CA GLY A 169 -21.39 15.62 -0.46
C GLY A 169 -20.64 15.11 0.78
N ASP A 170 -20.31 13.84 0.84
CA ASP A 170 -19.50 13.25 1.91
C ASP A 170 -18.03 13.18 1.47
N LYS A 171 -17.19 14.08 1.99
CA LYS A 171 -15.77 14.14 1.65
C LYS A 171 -15.00 12.88 2.08
N GLN A 172 -15.46 12.18 3.12
CA GLN A 172 -14.82 10.96 3.60
C GLN A 172 -15.03 9.75 2.66
N LYS A 173 -16.06 9.84 1.81
CA LYS A 173 -16.40 8.85 0.79
C LYS A 173 -16.05 9.30 -0.62
N ALA A 174 -15.21 10.32 -0.74
CA ALA A 174 -14.77 10.80 -2.04
C ALA A 174 -13.90 9.74 -2.75
N THR A 175 -14.14 9.58 -4.04
CA THR A 175 -13.39 8.66 -4.90
C THR A 175 -12.37 9.45 -5.71
N LEU A 176 -11.12 9.05 -5.66
CA LEU A 176 -10.07 9.62 -6.50
C LEU A 176 -10.36 9.28 -7.98
N LEU A 177 -10.53 10.31 -8.80
CA LEU A 177 -10.72 10.19 -10.24
C LEU A 177 -9.38 10.12 -10.96
N ASP A 178 -8.52 11.11 -10.70
CA ASP A 178 -7.19 11.18 -11.32
C ASP A 178 -6.22 12.06 -10.53
N THR A 179 -4.96 12.03 -10.97
CA THR A 179 -3.92 13.00 -10.62
C THR A 179 -3.43 13.66 -11.89
N VAL A 180 -3.43 14.98 -11.91
CA VAL A 180 -3.07 15.78 -13.08
C VAL A 180 -2.04 16.85 -12.73
N THR A 181 -1.25 17.27 -13.71
CA THR A 181 -0.30 18.40 -13.60
C THR A 181 -0.88 19.69 -14.16
N GLU A 182 -1.88 19.55 -15.00
CA GLU A 182 -2.65 20.64 -15.61
C GLU A 182 -3.50 21.37 -14.58
N LEU A 183 -3.99 22.55 -14.94
CA LEU A 183 -4.89 23.36 -14.12
C LEU A 183 -6.36 23.11 -14.47
N SER A 184 -6.66 21.99 -15.09
CA SER A 184 -8.02 21.60 -15.49
C SER A 184 -8.18 20.07 -15.53
N TYR A 185 -9.45 19.62 -15.43
CA TYR A 185 -9.85 18.22 -15.52
C TYR A 185 -11.22 18.07 -16.19
#